data_69cf38ea40d09224159e370a4a39a33a
#
_entry.id   69cf38ea40d09224159e370a4a39a33a
#
_cell.length_a   1.000
_cell.length_b   1.000
_cell.length_c   1.000
_cell.angle_alpha   90.00
_cell.angle_beta   90.00
_cell.angle_gamma   90.00
#
_symmetry.space_group_name_H-M   'P 1'
#
loop_
_entity.id
_entity.type
_entity.pdbx_description
1 polymer ?
#
loop_
_entity_poly.entity_id
_entity_poly.type
_entity_poly.pdbx_seq_one_letter_code
_entity_poly.pdbx_strand_id
1 'polypeptide(L)'
;WMKEFHFDGIRMDAISRIIYWQGDERRGVNGNAVDFIRFMNKGLKERVPNCILAAEDSTVYPGVTKRVAEGGLGFTYKWDMGFMHDTLEYFQKDTGERLNNRNKLTFSMHYFKDERYLLAFSHDEVVHGKATIIQKMNGDYDRKFPQARALYAYMAAHPGKKLNFMGNEFGQFIEWDFKKPLDWFLLDYPAHAAMQEFSCALNWFYRGTPALHREDEGWQGFRWLSADDCENSVIAFARTNGSDTVAAVFNFLPREHSAYRLNIGALAAELGTAKSSTHRIGFECVFSTHMRGAVTVRVKGGKTGRRRKKTLGEARHTVDELYCEIPLYGYEGAFYRLKRIDKPVLEKNRGNE
;
A
#
# COMPACT_ATOMS: atom_id res chain seq x y z
N TRP A 1 30.05 -13.09 -0.15
CA TRP A 1 28.88 -12.83 -1.00
C TRP A 1 28.80 -11.37 -1.44
N MET A 2 28.82 -10.40 -0.52
CA MET A 2 28.63 -8.99 -0.86
C MET A 2 29.83 -8.40 -1.59
N LYS A 3 31.09 -8.72 -1.17
CA LYS A 3 32.31 -8.15 -1.77
C LYS A 3 32.75 -8.88 -3.04
N GLU A 4 32.65 -10.22 -3.05
CA GLU A 4 33.08 -11.07 -4.16
C GLU A 4 32.02 -11.16 -5.26
N PHE A 5 30.74 -11.35 -4.87
CA PHE A 5 29.64 -11.58 -5.79
C PHE A 5 28.71 -10.37 -5.93
N HIS A 6 29.05 -9.25 -5.29
CA HIS A 6 28.34 -7.98 -5.39
C HIS A 6 26.84 -8.04 -5.03
N PHE A 7 26.46 -8.88 -4.05
CA PHE A 7 25.11 -8.86 -3.53
C PHE A 7 24.86 -7.58 -2.73
N ASP A 8 23.68 -6.98 -2.93
CA ASP A 8 23.27 -5.76 -2.21
C ASP A 8 22.87 -6.03 -0.77
N GLY A 9 22.53 -7.27 -0.43
CA GLY A 9 22.11 -7.61 0.92
C GLY A 9 21.90 -9.11 1.13
N ILE A 10 21.43 -9.44 2.33
CA ILE A 10 21.13 -10.81 2.77
C ILE A 10 19.79 -10.81 3.50
N ARG A 11 18.95 -11.79 3.20
CA ARG A 11 17.79 -12.16 4.02
C ARG A 11 18.18 -13.28 4.97
N MET A 12 17.83 -13.12 6.23
CA MET A 12 17.99 -14.15 7.25
C MET A 12 16.62 -14.81 7.49
N ASP A 13 16.59 -16.10 7.20
CA ASP A 13 15.41 -16.95 7.30
C ASP A 13 15.02 -17.20 8.76
N ALA A 14 13.73 -17.14 9.06
CA ALA A 14 13.10 -17.57 10.30
C ALA A 14 13.90 -17.22 11.59
N ILE A 15 14.29 -15.94 11.78
CA ILE A 15 15.13 -15.54 12.92
C ILE A 15 14.50 -15.85 14.27
N SER A 16 13.18 -15.98 14.35
CA SER A 16 12.48 -16.46 15.56
C SER A 16 12.98 -17.80 16.05
N ARG A 17 13.46 -18.67 15.14
CA ARG A 17 13.99 -19.98 15.50
C ARG A 17 15.26 -19.93 16.34
N ILE A 18 15.98 -18.82 16.29
CA ILE A 18 17.20 -18.62 17.07
C ILE A 18 17.04 -17.56 18.18
N ILE A 19 16.14 -16.59 18.02
CA ILE A 19 15.82 -15.58 19.04
C ILE A 19 15.22 -16.23 20.27
N TYR A 20 14.36 -17.23 20.09
CA TYR A 20 13.73 -17.96 21.17
C TYR A 20 14.32 -19.37 21.31
N TRP A 21 14.40 -19.86 22.54
CA TRP A 21 14.88 -21.23 22.79
C TRP A 21 14.02 -22.24 22.01
N GLN A 22 14.67 -22.97 21.10
CA GLN A 22 14.03 -23.94 20.19
C GLN A 22 12.92 -23.33 19.29
N GLY A 23 12.93 -22.02 19.08
CA GLY A 23 11.93 -21.31 18.30
C GLY A 23 10.55 -21.14 18.95
N ASP A 24 10.46 -21.37 20.26
CA ASP A 24 9.23 -21.25 21.05
C ASP A 24 9.30 -20.04 21.99
N GLU A 25 8.47 -19.02 21.75
CA GLU A 25 8.41 -17.80 22.58
C GLU A 25 8.18 -18.08 24.07
N ARG A 26 7.41 -19.14 24.37
CA ARG A 26 7.12 -19.55 25.76
C ARG A 26 8.35 -20.02 26.51
N ARG A 27 9.41 -20.38 25.80
CA ARG A 27 10.69 -20.81 26.41
C ARG A 27 11.61 -19.64 26.72
N GLY A 28 11.19 -18.43 26.36
CA GLY A 28 11.95 -17.21 26.58
C GLY A 28 13.03 -16.96 25.53
N VAL A 29 13.64 -15.79 25.65
CA VAL A 29 14.66 -15.29 24.72
C VAL A 29 16.00 -15.99 24.92
N ASN A 30 16.61 -16.45 23.83
CA ASN A 30 17.99 -16.93 23.78
C ASN A 30 18.95 -15.73 23.69
N GLY A 31 19.41 -15.23 24.83
CA GLY A 31 20.29 -14.06 24.88
C GLY A 31 21.56 -14.22 24.05
N ASN A 32 22.17 -15.42 24.05
CA ASN A 32 23.39 -15.68 23.28
C ASN A 32 23.16 -15.53 21.78
N ALA A 33 22.02 -15.99 21.26
CA ALA A 33 21.68 -15.84 19.85
C ALA A 33 21.37 -14.39 19.49
N VAL A 34 20.68 -13.67 20.36
CA VAL A 34 20.43 -12.23 20.20
C VAL A 34 21.74 -11.44 20.13
N ASP A 35 22.69 -11.71 21.02
CA ASP A 35 24.01 -11.07 21.02
C ASP A 35 24.81 -11.44 19.77
N PHE A 36 24.72 -12.69 19.31
CA PHE A 36 25.34 -13.10 18.04
C PHE A 36 24.75 -12.35 16.86
N ILE A 37 23.42 -12.20 16.76
CA ILE A 37 22.77 -11.43 15.68
C ILE A 37 23.23 -9.98 15.71
N ARG A 38 23.27 -9.34 16.87
CA ARG A 38 23.76 -7.96 17.04
C ARG A 38 25.20 -7.82 16.57
N PHE A 39 26.08 -8.71 17.02
CA PHE A 39 27.50 -8.74 16.64
C PHE A 39 27.64 -8.91 15.13
N MET A 40 26.95 -9.87 14.55
CA MET A 40 26.95 -10.16 13.11
C MET A 40 26.47 -8.94 12.29
N ASN A 41 25.30 -8.40 12.60
CA ASN A 41 24.71 -7.29 11.86
C ASN A 41 25.55 -6.01 11.96
N LYS A 42 26.10 -5.73 13.15
CA LYS A 42 27.06 -4.62 13.35
C LYS A 42 28.28 -4.82 12.47
N GLY A 43 28.93 -5.98 12.54
CA GLY A 43 30.15 -6.27 11.79
C GLY A 43 29.93 -6.29 10.26
N LEU A 44 28.75 -6.71 9.78
CA LEU A 44 28.39 -6.65 8.36
C LEU A 44 28.25 -5.20 7.90
N LYS A 45 27.54 -4.35 8.63
CA LYS A 45 27.33 -2.94 8.27
C LYS A 45 28.62 -2.11 8.38
N GLU A 46 29.53 -2.45 9.28
CA GLU A 46 30.88 -1.82 9.35
C GLU A 46 31.72 -2.15 8.11
N ARG A 47 31.63 -3.38 7.59
CA ARG A 47 32.40 -3.83 6.42
C ARG A 47 31.78 -3.50 5.09
N VAL A 48 30.43 -3.41 5.04
CA VAL A 48 29.62 -3.09 3.86
C VAL A 48 28.49 -2.16 4.28
N PRO A 49 28.76 -0.84 4.43
CA PRO A 49 27.84 0.12 5.06
C PRO A 49 26.45 0.20 4.44
N ASN A 50 26.34 0.00 3.12
CA ASN A 50 25.08 0.13 2.38
C ASN A 50 24.34 -1.20 2.20
N CYS A 51 24.79 -2.29 2.85
CA CYS A 51 24.14 -3.57 2.70
C CYS A 51 22.73 -3.58 3.32
N ILE A 52 21.83 -4.27 2.63
CA ILE A 52 20.45 -4.52 3.11
C ILE A 52 20.46 -5.84 3.90
N LEU A 53 20.07 -5.76 5.17
CA LEU A 53 19.87 -6.94 6.02
C LEU A 53 18.39 -7.07 6.29
N ALA A 54 17.75 -8.08 5.72
CA ALA A 54 16.33 -8.35 5.90
C ALA A 54 16.13 -9.53 6.85
N ALA A 55 15.23 -9.36 7.81
CA ALA A 55 14.82 -10.40 8.73
C ALA A 55 13.47 -10.99 8.32
N GLU A 56 13.36 -12.30 8.22
CA GLU A 56 12.08 -12.97 8.26
C GLU A 56 11.76 -13.34 9.72
N ASP A 57 10.71 -12.72 10.23
CA ASP A 57 10.25 -12.95 11.59
C ASP A 57 8.74 -12.77 11.69
N SER A 58 8.04 -13.80 12.13
CA SER A 58 6.58 -13.80 12.33
C SER A 58 6.18 -13.45 13.77
N THR A 59 7.15 -13.17 14.66
CA THR A 59 6.89 -12.88 16.06
C THR A 59 6.78 -11.39 16.34
N VAL A 60 6.35 -11.06 17.55
CA VAL A 60 6.28 -9.69 18.07
C VAL A 60 7.58 -9.27 18.78
N TYR A 61 8.71 -9.95 18.52
CA TYR A 61 9.99 -9.55 19.10
C TYR A 61 10.32 -8.10 18.73
N PRO A 62 10.56 -7.20 19.71
CA PRO A 62 10.68 -5.78 19.45
C PRO A 62 12.08 -5.37 18.97
N GLY A 63 12.15 -4.32 18.15
CA GLY A 63 13.40 -3.68 17.77
C GLY A 63 14.26 -4.51 16.81
N VAL A 64 13.63 -5.35 15.98
CA VAL A 64 14.35 -6.11 14.93
C VAL A 64 15.11 -5.17 14.01
N THR A 65 14.50 -4.06 13.61
CA THR A 65 15.09 -3.07 12.71
C THR A 65 15.74 -1.87 13.42
N LYS A 66 15.64 -1.82 14.75
CA LYS A 66 16.28 -0.79 15.56
C LYS A 66 17.80 -0.96 15.54
N ARG A 67 18.54 0.15 15.60
CA ARG A 67 20.00 0.12 15.61
C ARG A 67 20.56 -0.66 16.80
N VAL A 68 21.67 -1.38 16.61
CA VAL A 68 22.33 -2.14 17.69
C VAL A 68 22.73 -1.22 18.85
N ALA A 69 23.22 -0.01 18.55
CA ALA A 69 23.57 0.98 19.57
C ALA A 69 22.38 1.46 20.43
N GLU A 70 21.16 1.25 19.94
CA GLU A 70 19.90 1.60 20.60
C GLU A 70 19.21 0.37 21.22
N GLY A 71 19.91 -0.77 21.27
CA GLY A 71 19.43 -2.02 21.84
C GLY A 71 18.65 -2.93 20.88
N GLY A 72 18.56 -2.57 19.59
CA GLY A 72 17.92 -3.40 18.57
C GLY A 72 18.80 -4.50 17.99
N LEU A 73 18.27 -5.27 17.03
CA LEU A 73 19.02 -6.32 16.34
C LEU A 73 19.83 -5.80 15.13
N GLY A 74 19.52 -4.61 14.62
CA GLY A 74 20.28 -3.94 13.56
C GLY A 74 19.97 -4.41 12.14
N PHE A 75 18.87 -5.09 11.89
CA PHE A 75 18.39 -5.35 10.52
C PHE A 75 17.98 -4.05 9.84
N THR A 76 17.98 -4.06 8.51
CA THR A 76 17.49 -2.93 7.72
C THR A 76 15.97 -2.98 7.60
N TYR A 77 15.44 -4.18 7.36
CA TYR A 77 14.00 -4.42 7.21
C TYR A 77 13.58 -5.71 7.91
N LYS A 78 12.32 -5.76 8.32
CA LYS A 78 11.61 -6.95 8.77
C LYS A 78 10.51 -7.27 7.76
N TRP A 79 10.38 -8.53 7.33
CA TRP A 79 9.24 -8.94 6.52
C TRP A 79 7.95 -8.79 7.29
N ASP A 80 6.94 -8.16 6.67
CA ASP A 80 5.61 -8.03 7.23
C ASP A 80 4.77 -9.28 6.91
N MET A 81 4.95 -10.31 7.72
CA MET A 81 4.21 -11.57 7.58
C MET A 81 2.71 -11.38 7.87
N GLY A 82 2.36 -10.44 8.76
CA GLY A 82 0.97 -10.11 9.08
C GLY A 82 0.23 -9.49 7.90
N PHE A 83 0.83 -8.48 7.25
CA PHE A 83 0.28 -7.88 6.04
C PHE A 83 0.06 -8.94 4.95
N MET A 84 1.06 -9.77 4.67
CA MET A 84 0.99 -10.81 3.66
C MET A 84 -0.17 -11.77 3.95
N HIS A 85 -0.21 -12.33 5.16
CA HIS A 85 -1.20 -13.32 5.52
C HIS A 85 -2.63 -12.76 5.47
N ASP A 86 -2.86 -11.61 6.10
CA ASP A 86 -4.18 -10.99 6.20
C ASP A 86 -4.71 -10.54 4.83
N THR A 87 -3.85 -9.95 3.99
CA THR A 87 -4.28 -9.52 2.66
C THR A 87 -4.60 -10.70 1.76
N LEU A 88 -3.77 -11.74 1.75
CA LEU A 88 -4.03 -12.94 0.92
C LEU A 88 -5.30 -13.67 1.39
N GLU A 89 -5.51 -13.81 2.69
CA GLU A 89 -6.73 -14.40 3.24
C GLU A 89 -7.98 -13.57 2.84
N TYR A 90 -7.90 -12.24 2.87
CA TYR A 90 -8.99 -11.39 2.43
C TYR A 90 -9.36 -11.63 0.96
N PHE A 91 -8.37 -11.71 0.06
CA PHE A 91 -8.61 -11.90 -1.37
C PHE A 91 -9.09 -13.30 -1.74
N GLN A 92 -8.82 -14.32 -0.90
CA GLN A 92 -9.37 -15.67 -1.06
C GLN A 92 -10.87 -15.75 -0.73
N LYS A 93 -11.37 -14.85 0.11
CA LYS A 93 -12.78 -14.84 0.52
C LYS A 93 -13.71 -14.45 -0.59
N ASP A 94 -14.93 -15.02 -0.56
CA ASP A 94 -16.03 -14.58 -1.39
C ASP A 94 -16.37 -13.11 -1.16
N THR A 95 -16.85 -12.44 -2.18
CA THR A 95 -17.17 -11.01 -2.14
C THR A 95 -18.16 -10.65 -1.04
N GLY A 96 -19.10 -11.53 -0.71
CA GLY A 96 -20.04 -11.35 0.40
C GLY A 96 -19.36 -11.38 1.77
N GLU A 97 -18.34 -12.23 1.95
CA GLU A 97 -17.59 -12.34 3.19
C GLU A 97 -16.60 -11.17 3.39
N ARG A 98 -16.15 -10.54 2.29
CA ARG A 98 -15.17 -9.42 2.36
C ARG A 98 -15.70 -8.23 3.15
N LEU A 99 -17.00 -7.96 3.12
CA LEU A 99 -17.62 -6.88 3.89
C LEU A 99 -17.33 -7.01 5.39
N ASN A 100 -17.38 -8.23 5.92
CA ASN A 100 -17.15 -8.52 7.33
C ASN A 100 -15.66 -8.75 7.68
N ASN A 101 -14.79 -8.86 6.68
CA ASN A 101 -13.35 -9.15 6.86
C ASN A 101 -12.43 -7.99 6.45
N ARG A 102 -12.98 -6.79 6.26
CA ARG A 102 -12.23 -5.61 5.84
C ARG A 102 -11.09 -5.23 6.79
N ASN A 103 -11.24 -5.52 8.08
CA ASN A 103 -10.20 -5.30 9.08
C ASN A 103 -8.88 -6.00 8.74
N LYS A 104 -8.89 -7.09 7.98
CA LYS A 104 -7.68 -7.75 7.48
C LYS A 104 -6.81 -6.84 6.60
N LEU A 105 -7.42 -5.91 5.89
CA LEU A 105 -6.68 -4.92 5.08
C LEU A 105 -6.14 -3.75 5.91
N THR A 106 -6.76 -3.44 7.05
CA THR A 106 -6.40 -2.26 7.85
C THR A 106 -5.62 -2.59 9.11
N PHE A 107 -5.56 -3.87 9.50
CA PHE A 107 -4.94 -4.29 10.76
C PHE A 107 -3.44 -3.97 10.81
N SER A 108 -2.71 -4.15 9.71
CA SER A 108 -1.28 -3.82 9.63
C SER A 108 -0.97 -2.36 10.01
N MET A 109 -1.93 -1.45 9.84
CA MET A 109 -1.77 -0.04 10.22
C MET A 109 -1.71 0.19 11.74
N HIS A 110 -2.03 -0.80 12.56
CA HIS A 110 -1.84 -0.69 14.01
C HIS A 110 -0.38 -0.77 14.42
N TYR A 111 0.43 -1.51 13.66
CA TYR A 111 1.84 -1.78 14.00
C TYR A 111 2.86 -1.31 12.92
N PHE A 112 2.43 -0.81 11.76
CA PHE A 112 3.31 -0.47 10.63
C PHE A 112 4.50 0.44 10.99
N LYS A 113 4.40 1.21 12.07
CA LYS A 113 5.43 2.15 12.55
C LYS A 113 6.43 1.52 13.54
N ASP A 114 6.18 0.29 13.99
CA ASP A 114 6.97 -0.34 15.06
C ASP A 114 8.29 -0.88 14.53
N GLU A 115 8.34 -1.23 13.25
CA GLU A 115 9.52 -1.71 12.54
C GLU A 115 9.59 -1.12 11.12
N ARG A 116 10.74 -1.24 10.48
CA ARG A 116 10.88 -0.96 9.05
C ARG A 116 10.44 -2.17 8.26
N TYR A 117 9.20 -2.16 7.84
CA TYR A 117 8.61 -3.31 7.18
C TYR A 117 8.95 -3.40 5.69
N LEU A 118 9.12 -4.66 5.23
CA LEU A 118 9.15 -5.08 3.85
C LEU A 118 7.91 -5.95 3.60
N LEU A 119 6.95 -5.42 2.85
CA LEU A 119 5.74 -6.14 2.46
C LEU A 119 6.13 -7.20 1.41
N ALA A 120 6.02 -8.47 1.78
CA ALA A 120 6.56 -9.55 0.97
C ALA A 120 5.46 -10.48 0.46
N PHE A 121 5.32 -10.58 -0.87
CA PHE A 121 4.73 -11.75 -1.52
C PHE A 121 5.90 -12.56 -2.09
N SER A 122 6.42 -13.45 -1.27
CA SER A 122 7.67 -14.17 -1.52
C SER A 122 7.45 -15.51 -2.22
N HIS A 123 8.53 -16.28 -2.35
CA HIS A 123 8.46 -17.66 -2.85
C HIS A 123 7.63 -18.56 -1.95
N ASP A 124 7.62 -18.31 -0.64
CA ASP A 124 6.91 -19.16 0.33
C ASP A 124 5.39 -19.15 0.13
N GLU A 125 4.83 -18.08 -0.43
CA GLU A 125 3.40 -17.97 -0.70
C GLU A 125 2.97 -18.72 -1.96
N VAL A 126 3.90 -19.17 -2.79
CA VAL A 126 3.63 -19.76 -4.12
C VAL A 126 4.21 -21.16 -4.31
N VAL A 127 4.40 -21.91 -3.21
CA VAL A 127 4.95 -23.26 -3.18
C VAL A 127 4.19 -24.17 -2.22
N HIS A 128 4.45 -25.46 -2.28
CA HIS A 128 4.00 -26.47 -1.32
C HIS A 128 2.49 -26.60 -1.17
N GLY A 129 1.74 -26.50 -2.25
CA GLY A 129 0.28 -26.62 -2.26
C GLY A 129 -0.47 -25.39 -1.75
N LYS A 130 0.24 -24.25 -1.61
CA LYS A 130 -0.39 -22.98 -1.18
C LYS A 130 -1.10 -22.24 -2.31
N ALA A 131 -0.98 -22.69 -3.56
CA ALA A 131 -1.40 -22.02 -4.79
C ALA A 131 -0.63 -20.72 -5.08
N THR A 132 -0.67 -20.23 -6.33
CA THR A 132 -0.02 -18.95 -6.71
C THR A 132 -0.84 -17.74 -6.28
N ILE A 133 -0.22 -16.54 -6.33
CA ILE A 133 -0.94 -15.31 -5.97
C ILE A 133 -2.19 -15.13 -6.82
N ILE A 134 -2.09 -15.37 -8.14
CA ILE A 134 -3.26 -15.24 -9.02
C ILE A 134 -4.33 -16.30 -8.72
N GLN A 135 -3.96 -17.50 -8.35
CA GLN A 135 -4.91 -18.57 -8.00
C GLN A 135 -5.65 -18.29 -6.69
N LYS A 136 -5.01 -17.59 -5.74
CA LYS A 136 -5.62 -17.17 -4.48
C LYS A 136 -6.72 -16.13 -4.66
N MET A 137 -6.76 -15.43 -5.80
CA MET A 137 -7.84 -14.48 -6.08
C MET A 137 -9.15 -15.25 -6.25
N ASN A 138 -10.22 -14.78 -5.59
CA ASN A 138 -11.54 -15.42 -5.65
C ASN A 138 -12.19 -15.29 -7.03
N GLY A 139 -12.98 -16.31 -7.42
CA GLY A 139 -13.75 -16.34 -8.66
C GLY A 139 -13.04 -17.02 -9.84
N ASP A 140 -13.63 -16.85 -11.01
CA ASP A 140 -13.15 -17.39 -12.28
C ASP A 140 -11.91 -16.68 -12.82
N TYR A 141 -11.39 -17.17 -13.94
CA TYR A 141 -10.19 -16.64 -14.58
C TYR A 141 -10.26 -15.13 -14.81
N ASP A 142 -11.34 -14.62 -15.36
CA ASP A 142 -11.47 -13.20 -15.72
C ASP A 142 -11.53 -12.30 -14.50
N ARG A 143 -12.07 -12.78 -13.38
CA ARG A 143 -12.15 -12.02 -12.13
C ARG A 143 -10.86 -12.00 -11.35
N LYS A 144 -9.95 -12.96 -11.56
CA LYS A 144 -8.69 -13.05 -10.81
C LYS A 144 -7.74 -11.90 -11.12
N PHE A 145 -7.58 -11.53 -12.37
CA PHE A 145 -6.62 -10.50 -12.78
C PHE A 145 -6.95 -9.09 -12.26
N PRO A 146 -8.19 -8.60 -12.35
CA PRO A 146 -8.53 -7.30 -11.72
C PRO A 146 -8.23 -7.27 -10.22
N GLN A 147 -8.51 -8.37 -9.50
CA GLN A 147 -8.23 -8.47 -8.08
C GLN A 147 -6.74 -8.47 -7.78
N ALA A 148 -5.93 -9.21 -8.54
CA ALA A 148 -4.48 -9.22 -8.39
C ALA A 148 -3.88 -7.83 -8.67
N ARG A 149 -4.39 -7.11 -9.69
CA ARG A 149 -3.98 -5.71 -9.93
C ARG A 149 -4.35 -4.80 -8.77
N ALA A 150 -5.56 -4.95 -8.20
CA ALA A 150 -5.97 -4.18 -7.03
C ALA A 150 -5.11 -4.49 -5.80
N LEU A 151 -4.76 -5.76 -5.57
CA LEU A 151 -3.85 -6.20 -4.51
C LEU A 151 -2.47 -5.56 -4.65
N TYR A 152 -1.86 -5.59 -5.85
CA TYR A 152 -0.52 -5.03 -6.06
C TYR A 152 -0.52 -3.50 -5.98
N ALA A 153 -1.57 -2.85 -6.45
CA ALA A 153 -1.76 -1.41 -6.26
C ALA A 153 -1.92 -1.05 -4.78
N TYR A 154 -2.66 -1.86 -4.02
CA TYR A 154 -2.80 -1.70 -2.56
C TYR A 154 -1.46 -1.87 -1.86
N MET A 155 -0.71 -2.93 -2.17
CA MET A 155 0.64 -3.11 -1.64
C MET A 155 1.55 -1.91 -1.99
N ALA A 156 1.49 -1.40 -3.23
CA ALA A 156 2.30 -0.24 -3.64
C ALA A 156 1.96 1.03 -2.84
N ALA A 157 0.68 1.24 -2.49
CA ALA A 157 0.22 2.39 -1.72
C ALA A 157 0.47 2.28 -0.21
N HIS A 158 0.43 1.06 0.35
CA HIS A 158 0.61 0.82 1.78
C HIS A 158 2.01 1.24 2.25
N PRO A 159 2.21 1.78 3.47
CA PRO A 159 3.54 2.04 4.01
C PRO A 159 4.42 0.77 4.05
N GLY A 160 5.74 0.95 3.95
CA GLY A 160 6.73 -0.12 3.92
C GLY A 160 7.32 -0.35 2.53
N LYS A 161 8.42 -1.08 2.43
CA LYS A 161 9.06 -1.45 1.16
C LYS A 161 8.36 -2.67 0.55
N LYS A 162 8.61 -2.96 -0.72
CA LYS A 162 7.85 -3.96 -1.49
C LYS A 162 8.76 -5.08 -1.97
N LEU A 163 8.28 -6.30 -1.86
CA LEU A 163 8.88 -7.47 -2.46
C LEU A 163 7.77 -8.27 -3.16
N ASN A 164 7.92 -8.46 -4.46
CA ASN A 164 7.04 -9.32 -5.26
C ASN A 164 7.91 -10.36 -5.96
N PHE A 165 7.64 -11.65 -5.70
CA PHE A 165 8.45 -12.74 -6.22
C PHE A 165 8.24 -12.92 -7.73
N MET A 166 9.29 -13.37 -8.42
CA MET A 166 9.27 -13.59 -9.88
C MET A 166 8.11 -14.50 -10.31
N GLY A 167 7.48 -14.12 -11.42
CA GLY A 167 6.28 -14.78 -11.96
C GLY A 167 4.97 -14.18 -11.48
N ASN A 168 4.93 -13.55 -10.31
CA ASN A 168 3.74 -12.88 -9.82
C ASN A 168 3.35 -11.70 -10.72
N GLU A 169 4.31 -11.01 -11.34
CA GLU A 169 4.14 -9.84 -12.18
C GLU A 169 3.36 -10.11 -13.48
N PHE A 170 3.32 -11.36 -13.93
CA PHE A 170 2.49 -11.76 -15.08
C PHE A 170 1.45 -12.83 -14.73
N GLY A 171 1.29 -13.13 -13.43
CA GLY A 171 0.27 -14.07 -12.96
C GLY A 171 0.62 -15.54 -13.26
N GLN A 172 1.85 -15.97 -12.95
CA GLN A 172 2.25 -17.38 -13.03
C GLN A 172 1.18 -18.28 -12.41
N PHE A 173 0.72 -19.30 -13.16
CA PHE A 173 -0.40 -20.17 -12.75
C PHE A 173 0.05 -21.39 -11.96
N ILE A 174 1.20 -21.95 -12.29
CA ILE A 174 1.75 -23.12 -11.60
C ILE A 174 2.67 -22.62 -10.48
N GLU A 175 2.59 -23.26 -9.32
CA GLU A 175 3.49 -23.00 -8.21
C GLU A 175 4.95 -23.02 -8.64
N TRP A 176 5.74 -22.17 -8.03
CA TRP A 176 7.16 -22.10 -8.35
C TRP A 176 7.88 -23.42 -8.04
N ASP A 177 8.65 -23.88 -9.00
CA ASP A 177 9.53 -25.04 -8.90
C ASP A 177 10.94 -24.62 -9.36
N PHE A 178 11.91 -24.62 -8.44
CA PHE A 178 13.29 -24.22 -8.76
C PHE A 178 13.97 -25.09 -9.84
N LYS A 179 13.39 -26.24 -10.18
CA LYS A 179 13.88 -27.15 -11.24
C LYS A 179 13.37 -26.81 -12.63
N LYS A 180 12.45 -25.84 -12.73
CA LYS A 180 11.79 -25.49 -13.99
C LYS A 180 11.88 -23.96 -14.22
N PRO A 181 11.95 -23.52 -15.49
CA PRO A 181 11.74 -22.12 -15.81
C PRO A 181 10.31 -21.67 -15.47
N LEU A 182 10.10 -20.37 -15.39
CA LEU A 182 8.75 -19.79 -15.34
C LEU A 182 8.01 -20.08 -16.64
N ASP A 183 6.68 -20.11 -16.59
CA ASP A 183 5.80 -20.39 -17.72
C ASP A 183 5.65 -19.16 -18.65
N TRP A 184 6.75 -18.74 -19.28
CA TRP A 184 6.80 -17.54 -20.13
C TRP A 184 5.80 -17.56 -21.28
N PHE A 185 5.35 -18.76 -21.74
CA PHE A 185 4.30 -18.91 -22.74
C PHE A 185 2.95 -18.31 -22.31
N LEU A 186 2.74 -18.08 -21.01
CA LEU A 186 1.55 -17.41 -20.51
C LEU A 186 1.40 -16.00 -21.06
N LEU A 187 2.49 -15.35 -21.46
CA LEU A 187 2.47 -14.02 -22.07
C LEU A 187 1.79 -14.00 -23.46
N ASP A 188 1.59 -15.15 -24.09
CA ASP A 188 0.79 -15.27 -25.33
C ASP A 188 -0.72 -15.08 -25.04
N TYR A 189 -1.14 -15.14 -23.78
CA TYR A 189 -2.52 -14.92 -23.38
C TYR A 189 -2.74 -13.46 -22.94
N PRO A 190 -3.78 -12.78 -23.47
CA PRO A 190 -3.98 -11.35 -23.25
C PRO A 190 -4.06 -10.92 -21.79
N ALA A 191 -4.65 -11.74 -20.92
CA ALA A 191 -4.80 -11.40 -19.50
C ALA A 191 -3.44 -11.36 -18.75
N HIS A 192 -2.53 -12.29 -19.09
CA HIS A 192 -1.18 -12.36 -18.53
C HIS A 192 -0.28 -11.25 -19.09
N ALA A 193 -0.34 -10.99 -20.40
CA ALA A 193 0.37 -9.88 -21.02
C ALA A 193 -0.06 -8.53 -20.41
N ALA A 194 -1.37 -8.29 -20.25
CA ALA A 194 -1.91 -7.09 -19.62
C ALA A 194 -1.51 -6.99 -18.14
N MET A 195 -1.36 -8.12 -17.43
CA MET A 195 -0.87 -8.13 -16.06
C MET A 195 0.59 -7.70 -15.96
N GLN A 196 1.44 -8.15 -16.89
CA GLN A 196 2.84 -7.74 -16.95
C GLN A 196 2.97 -6.24 -17.29
N GLU A 197 2.22 -5.77 -18.28
CA GLU A 197 2.17 -4.32 -18.63
C GLU A 197 1.76 -3.47 -17.43
N PHE A 198 0.70 -3.89 -16.74
CA PHE A 198 0.25 -3.24 -15.52
C PHE A 198 1.35 -3.23 -14.44
N SER A 199 2.02 -4.36 -14.20
CA SER A 199 3.08 -4.47 -13.20
C SER A 199 4.26 -3.55 -13.52
N CYS A 200 4.62 -3.47 -14.79
CA CYS A 200 5.62 -2.51 -15.28
C CYS A 200 5.20 -1.06 -15.02
N ALA A 201 3.98 -0.70 -15.42
CA ALA A 201 3.44 0.65 -15.22
C ALA A 201 3.33 1.03 -13.74
N LEU A 202 2.88 0.09 -12.87
CA LEU A 202 2.81 0.29 -11.43
C LEU A 202 4.20 0.55 -10.82
N ASN A 203 5.21 -0.21 -11.24
CA ASN A 203 6.58 -0.04 -10.75
C ASN A 203 7.16 1.32 -11.16
N TRP A 204 6.92 1.78 -12.39
CA TRP A 204 7.32 3.10 -12.84
C TRP A 204 6.58 4.21 -12.08
N PHE A 205 5.28 4.05 -11.88
CA PHE A 205 4.48 4.97 -11.09
C PHE A 205 4.98 5.06 -9.65
N TYR A 206 5.22 3.92 -9.00
CA TYR A 206 5.76 3.85 -7.63
C TYR A 206 7.10 4.57 -7.52
N ARG A 207 8.06 4.27 -8.40
CA ARG A 207 9.38 4.93 -8.43
C ARG A 207 9.29 6.45 -8.67
N GLY A 208 8.38 6.87 -9.54
CA GLY A 208 8.16 8.28 -9.90
C GLY A 208 7.30 9.05 -8.90
N THR A 209 6.80 8.41 -7.83
CA THR A 209 5.90 9.02 -6.85
C THR A 209 6.52 8.95 -5.45
N PRO A 210 7.36 9.95 -5.07
CA PRO A 210 8.07 9.95 -3.79
C PRO A 210 7.18 9.81 -2.55
N ALA A 211 5.93 10.28 -2.64
CA ALA A 211 4.94 10.12 -1.57
C ALA A 211 4.69 8.65 -1.18
N LEU A 212 4.89 7.70 -2.10
CA LEU A 212 4.60 6.28 -1.88
C LEU A 212 5.73 5.52 -1.18
N HIS A 213 6.95 6.09 -1.06
CA HIS A 213 8.11 5.33 -0.61
C HIS A 213 9.14 6.07 0.24
N ARG A 214 9.00 7.40 0.46
CA ARG A 214 9.96 8.16 1.25
C ARG A 214 9.62 8.22 2.74
N GLU A 215 8.32 8.27 3.07
CA GLU A 215 7.83 8.36 4.44
C GLU A 215 7.00 7.12 4.79
N ASP A 216 7.71 6.00 5.07
CA ASP A 216 7.08 4.70 5.35
C ASP A 216 7.06 4.33 6.84
N GLU A 217 7.73 5.12 7.71
CA GLU A 217 8.04 4.71 9.07
C GLU A 217 7.13 5.35 10.13
N GLY A 218 6.11 6.12 9.72
CA GLY A 218 5.24 6.79 10.69
C GLY A 218 4.02 7.47 10.08
N TRP A 219 3.17 8.00 10.95
CA TRP A 219 1.92 8.64 10.58
C TRP A 219 2.09 9.95 9.80
N GLN A 220 3.28 10.56 9.79
CA GLN A 220 3.57 11.75 8.98
C GLN A 220 3.42 11.48 7.48
N GLY A 221 3.70 10.24 7.03
CA GLY A 221 3.57 9.82 5.64
C GLY A 221 2.21 9.24 5.26
N PHE A 222 1.27 9.14 6.20
CA PHE A 222 0.00 8.45 6.00
C PHE A 222 -1.19 9.17 6.63
N ARG A 223 -2.33 9.17 5.92
CA ARG A 223 -3.61 9.69 6.44
C ARG A 223 -4.79 8.93 5.88
N TRP A 224 -5.67 8.47 6.76
CA TRP A 224 -6.95 7.90 6.35
C TRP A 224 -7.87 8.95 5.73
N LEU A 225 -8.52 8.59 4.62
CA LEU A 225 -9.62 9.34 4.00
C LEU A 225 -10.95 8.59 4.18
N SER A 226 -10.93 7.27 4.07
CA SER A 226 -12.05 6.37 4.35
C SER A 226 -11.49 5.02 4.79
N ALA A 227 -11.64 4.68 6.07
CA ALA A 227 -11.26 3.38 6.62
C ALA A 227 -12.48 2.50 6.92
N ASP A 228 -13.66 3.12 7.08
CA ASP A 228 -14.84 2.51 7.73
C ASP A 228 -16.05 2.34 6.83
N ASP A 229 -15.89 2.47 5.50
CA ASP A 229 -16.99 2.23 4.57
C ASP A 229 -17.28 0.74 4.42
N CYS A 230 -18.04 0.22 5.40
CA CYS A 230 -18.41 -1.19 5.44
C CYS A 230 -19.40 -1.55 4.31
N GLU A 231 -20.25 -0.61 3.90
CA GLU A 231 -21.30 -0.86 2.93
C GLU A 231 -20.74 -1.06 1.53
N ASN A 232 -19.73 -0.27 1.16
CA ASN A 232 -19.14 -0.30 -0.17
C ASN A 232 -17.83 -1.08 -0.24
N SER A 233 -17.24 -1.44 0.92
CA SER A 233 -15.89 -2.05 1.00
C SER A 233 -14.83 -1.22 0.28
N VAL A 234 -14.96 0.11 0.33
CA VAL A 234 -13.99 1.04 -0.21
C VAL A 234 -13.04 1.47 0.89
N ILE A 235 -11.75 1.39 0.59
CA ILE A 235 -10.67 1.90 1.44
C ILE A 235 -9.98 3.05 0.72
N ALA A 236 -9.78 4.16 1.43
CA ALA A 236 -9.06 5.29 0.87
C ALA A 236 -8.14 5.93 1.91
N PHE A 237 -6.94 6.27 1.48
CA PHE A 237 -5.95 6.97 2.29
C PHE A 237 -5.03 7.84 1.43
N ALA A 238 -4.37 8.79 2.05
CA ALA A 238 -3.34 9.59 1.41
C ALA A 238 -1.96 9.18 1.88
N ARG A 239 -1.01 9.24 0.95
CA ARG A 239 0.43 9.15 1.20
C ARG A 239 1.07 10.49 0.89
N THR A 240 2.01 10.91 1.73
CA THR A 240 2.72 12.18 1.57
C THR A 240 4.17 12.07 2.02
N ASN A 241 5.04 12.90 1.42
CA ASN A 241 6.39 13.15 1.92
C ASN A 241 6.63 14.65 2.18
N GLY A 242 5.55 15.40 2.35
CA GLY A 242 5.57 16.85 2.55
C GLY A 242 5.59 17.67 1.23
N SER A 243 6.23 17.19 0.18
CA SER A 243 6.31 17.87 -1.13
C SER A 243 5.44 17.24 -2.21
N ASP A 244 5.13 15.95 -2.09
CA ASP A 244 4.26 15.17 -2.98
C ASP A 244 3.21 14.47 -2.16
N THR A 245 1.95 14.50 -2.61
CA THR A 245 0.83 13.86 -1.93
C THR A 245 -0.07 13.18 -2.94
N VAL A 246 -0.36 11.91 -2.68
CA VAL A 246 -1.22 11.07 -3.50
C VAL A 246 -2.28 10.42 -2.62
N ALA A 247 -3.55 10.53 -3.02
CA ALA A 247 -4.65 9.77 -2.45
C ALA A 247 -4.83 8.46 -3.21
N ALA A 248 -4.87 7.36 -2.51
CA ALA A 248 -5.14 6.03 -3.05
C ALA A 248 -6.54 5.59 -2.62
N VAL A 249 -7.34 5.12 -3.57
CA VAL A 249 -8.73 4.69 -3.36
C VAL A 249 -8.90 3.30 -3.95
N PHE A 250 -9.42 2.37 -3.15
CA PHE A 250 -9.55 0.96 -3.53
C PHE A 250 -10.99 0.49 -3.36
N ASN A 251 -11.56 -0.03 -4.43
CA ASN A 251 -12.80 -0.80 -4.42
C ASN A 251 -12.44 -2.29 -4.60
N PHE A 252 -12.65 -3.07 -3.56
CA PHE A 252 -12.30 -4.51 -3.57
C PHE A 252 -13.50 -5.42 -3.89
N LEU A 253 -14.62 -4.85 -4.33
CA LEU A 253 -15.80 -5.58 -4.76
C LEU A 253 -16.02 -5.45 -6.28
N PRO A 254 -16.78 -6.37 -6.91
CA PRO A 254 -17.11 -6.26 -8.33
C PRO A 254 -18.09 -5.12 -8.65
N ARG A 255 -18.74 -4.56 -7.63
CA ARG A 255 -19.71 -3.48 -7.75
C ARG A 255 -19.05 -2.20 -8.23
N GLU A 256 -19.64 -1.58 -9.25
CA GLU A 256 -19.21 -0.27 -9.75
C GLU A 256 -19.94 0.87 -9.04
N HIS A 257 -19.23 1.99 -8.86
CA HIS A 257 -19.78 3.23 -8.37
C HIS A 257 -19.60 4.32 -9.41
N SER A 258 -20.70 4.82 -9.98
CA SER A 258 -20.63 5.92 -10.95
C SER A 258 -20.20 7.25 -10.34
N ALA A 259 -20.46 7.44 -9.04
CA ALA A 259 -20.15 8.66 -8.31
C ALA A 259 -19.91 8.35 -6.81
N TYR A 260 -18.81 7.66 -6.49
CA TYR A 260 -18.45 7.42 -5.10
C TYR A 260 -18.04 8.73 -4.42
N ARG A 261 -18.70 9.04 -3.30
CA ARG A 261 -18.47 10.29 -2.55
C ARG A 261 -17.33 10.10 -1.54
N LEU A 262 -16.17 10.69 -1.86
CA LEU A 262 -14.99 10.67 -1.01
C LEU A 262 -14.81 12.02 -0.30
N ASN A 263 -14.71 12.01 1.04
CA ASN A 263 -14.35 13.19 1.82
C ASN A 263 -12.84 13.45 1.72
N ILE A 264 -12.46 14.62 1.25
CA ILE A 264 -11.06 15.04 1.10
C ILE A 264 -10.74 16.33 1.92
N GLY A 265 -11.61 16.71 2.85
CA GLY A 265 -11.47 17.95 3.63
C GLY A 265 -10.15 18.02 4.40
N ALA A 266 -9.76 16.92 5.05
CA ALA A 266 -8.49 16.83 5.77
C ALA A 266 -7.27 17.00 4.84
N LEU A 267 -7.30 16.37 3.67
CA LEU A 267 -6.24 16.47 2.67
C LEU A 267 -6.14 17.89 2.09
N ALA A 268 -7.27 18.51 1.78
CA ALA A 268 -7.33 19.87 1.27
C ALA A 268 -6.84 20.91 2.30
N ALA A 269 -7.11 20.67 3.58
CA ALA A 269 -6.66 21.54 4.68
C ALA A 269 -5.13 21.52 4.80
N GLU A 270 -4.50 20.35 4.73
CA GLU A 270 -3.04 20.22 4.81
C GLU A 270 -2.31 20.89 3.64
N LEU A 271 -2.87 20.79 2.45
CA LEU A 271 -2.32 21.41 1.27
C LEU A 271 -2.58 22.94 1.21
N GLY A 272 -3.18 23.53 2.27
CA GLY A 272 -3.49 24.94 2.34
C GLY A 272 -4.55 25.42 1.35
N THR A 273 -5.25 24.48 0.70
CA THR A 273 -6.24 24.78 -0.35
C THR A 273 -7.64 25.04 0.20
N ALA A 274 -7.90 24.68 1.46
CA ALA A 274 -9.23 24.77 2.08
C ALA A 274 -9.74 26.19 2.28
N LYS A 275 -8.86 27.21 2.35
CA LYS A 275 -9.22 28.61 2.64
C LYS A 275 -9.33 29.50 1.40
N SER A 276 -9.01 29.03 0.23
CA SER A 276 -9.00 29.86 -0.99
C SER A 276 -10.34 29.79 -1.71
N SER A 277 -11.20 30.77 -1.50
CA SER A 277 -12.48 30.94 -2.21
C SER A 277 -12.33 31.22 -3.72
N THR A 278 -11.12 31.45 -4.20
CA THR A 278 -10.84 31.91 -5.57
C THR A 278 -10.32 30.83 -6.50
N HIS A 279 -9.88 29.67 -6.00
CA HIS A 279 -9.32 28.60 -6.80
C HIS A 279 -10.27 27.40 -6.86
N ARG A 280 -10.54 26.92 -8.05
CA ARG A 280 -11.21 25.63 -8.23
C ARG A 280 -10.18 24.53 -7.99
N ILE A 281 -10.55 23.56 -7.17
CA ILE A 281 -9.72 22.39 -6.89
C ILE A 281 -10.27 21.22 -7.71
N GLY A 282 -9.39 20.54 -8.42
CA GLY A 282 -9.65 19.28 -9.08
C GLY A 282 -8.95 18.13 -8.37
N PHE A 283 -9.52 16.97 -8.49
CA PHE A 283 -8.98 15.72 -8.02
C PHE A 283 -8.69 14.85 -9.25
N GLU A 284 -7.42 14.79 -9.66
CA GLU A 284 -6.98 14.18 -10.92
C GLU A 284 -6.52 12.74 -10.69
N CYS A 285 -7.13 11.79 -11.41
CA CYS A 285 -6.64 10.41 -11.45
C CYS A 285 -5.31 10.37 -12.22
N VAL A 286 -4.23 10.00 -11.54
CA VAL A 286 -2.88 9.93 -12.10
C VAL A 286 -2.42 8.50 -12.40
N PHE A 287 -3.08 7.51 -11.82
CA PHE A 287 -2.86 6.09 -12.09
C PHE A 287 -4.11 5.28 -11.70
N SER A 288 -4.42 4.22 -12.44
CA SER A 288 -5.51 3.29 -12.11
C SER A 288 -5.16 1.88 -12.58
N THR A 289 -5.60 0.87 -11.83
CA THR A 289 -5.47 -0.55 -12.19
C THR A 289 -6.22 -0.94 -13.47
N HIS A 290 -7.13 -0.07 -13.93
CA HIS A 290 -7.83 -0.21 -15.22
C HIS A 290 -7.10 0.51 -16.36
N MET A 291 -5.91 1.06 -16.10
CA MET A 291 -5.07 1.75 -17.09
C MET A 291 -5.85 2.83 -17.87
N ARG A 292 -6.88 3.41 -17.25
CA ARG A 292 -7.67 4.51 -17.84
C ARG A 292 -6.89 5.80 -17.87
N GLY A 293 -7.19 6.66 -18.83
CA GLY A 293 -6.60 7.99 -18.94
C GLY A 293 -6.90 8.89 -17.73
N ALA A 294 -6.17 9.99 -17.63
CA ALA A 294 -6.35 10.96 -16.56
C ALA A 294 -7.78 11.52 -16.56
N VAL A 295 -8.47 11.42 -15.42
CA VAL A 295 -9.81 11.96 -15.20
C VAL A 295 -9.73 12.96 -14.06
N THR A 296 -10.13 14.21 -14.31
CA THR A 296 -10.18 15.24 -13.27
C THR A 296 -11.62 15.45 -12.82
N VAL A 297 -11.89 15.24 -11.53
CA VAL A 297 -13.18 15.54 -10.92
C VAL A 297 -13.12 16.82 -10.10
N ARG A 298 -14.21 17.57 -10.09
CA ARG A 298 -14.30 18.81 -9.31
C ARG A 298 -14.52 18.49 -7.84
N VAL A 299 -13.82 19.24 -6.99
CA VAL A 299 -14.06 19.21 -5.55
C VAL A 299 -15.28 20.08 -5.26
N LYS A 300 -16.21 19.56 -4.47
CA LYS A 300 -17.44 20.23 -4.05
C LYS A 300 -17.34 20.57 -2.55
N GLY A 301 -17.83 21.75 -2.16
CA GLY A 301 -18.00 22.09 -0.73
C GLY A 301 -19.35 21.62 -0.22
N GLY A 302 -19.39 20.97 0.95
CA GLY A 302 -20.63 20.69 1.65
C GLY A 302 -21.29 22.00 2.11
N LYS A 303 -22.61 22.16 1.92
CA LYS A 303 -23.35 23.22 2.58
C LYS A 303 -23.39 22.93 4.06
N THR A 304 -22.78 23.77 4.89
CA THR A 304 -23.00 23.73 6.33
C THR A 304 -24.48 23.96 6.61
N GLY A 305 -25.20 22.90 6.93
CA GLY A 305 -26.57 23.05 7.45
C GLY A 305 -26.50 23.88 8.72
N ARG A 306 -27.18 25.05 8.75
CA ARG A 306 -27.41 25.83 9.96
C ARG A 306 -28.08 24.91 10.99
N ARG A 307 -27.29 24.24 11.84
CA ARG A 307 -27.83 23.62 13.04
C ARG A 307 -28.17 24.68 14.05
N ARG A 308 -29.46 24.78 14.39
CA ARG A 308 -29.97 25.55 15.52
C ARG A 308 -29.14 25.25 16.77
N LYS A 309 -28.66 26.31 17.41
CA LYS A 309 -28.02 26.25 18.74
C LYS A 309 -28.90 25.47 19.69
N LYS A 310 -28.40 24.39 20.24
CA LYS A 310 -28.84 23.85 21.52
C LYS A 310 -27.61 23.64 22.39
N THR A 311 -27.57 24.45 23.41
CA THR A 311 -26.95 24.38 24.75
C THR A 311 -25.62 23.63 24.93
N LEU A 312 -24.69 24.41 25.45
CA LEU A 312 -23.54 24.15 26.35
C LEU A 312 -22.66 22.90 26.13
N GLY A 313 -21.40 23.19 25.83
CA GLY A 313 -20.23 22.42 26.24
C GLY A 313 -19.76 21.39 25.25
N GLU A 314 -19.24 21.83 24.09
CA GLU A 314 -18.19 21.18 23.28
C GLU A 314 -18.05 21.97 21.98
N ALA A 315 -16.90 22.61 21.79
CA ALA A 315 -16.56 23.28 20.54
C ALA A 315 -16.29 22.19 19.46
N ARG A 316 -17.34 21.79 18.75
CA ARG A 316 -17.17 20.98 17.52
C ARG A 316 -16.74 21.93 16.42
N HIS A 317 -15.49 21.83 16.00
CA HIS A 317 -15.03 22.41 14.76
C HIS A 317 -15.82 21.78 13.60
N THR A 318 -16.76 22.52 13.04
CA THR A 318 -17.36 22.20 11.74
C THR A 318 -16.31 22.54 10.69
N VAL A 319 -15.51 21.56 10.33
CA VAL A 319 -14.69 21.62 9.11
C VAL A 319 -15.69 21.52 7.95
N ASP A 320 -15.67 22.51 7.03
CA ASP A 320 -16.43 22.41 5.78
C ASP A 320 -16.01 21.11 5.09
N GLU A 321 -16.94 20.16 4.96
CA GLU A 321 -16.66 18.88 4.33
C GLU A 321 -16.48 19.08 2.83
N LEU A 322 -15.22 19.18 2.41
CA LEU A 322 -14.88 19.10 0.99
C LEU A 322 -14.95 17.62 0.55
N TYR A 323 -15.62 17.39 -0.54
CA TYR A 323 -15.73 16.05 -1.12
C TYR A 323 -15.61 16.06 -2.64
N CYS A 324 -15.26 14.94 -3.19
CA CYS A 324 -15.35 14.67 -4.62
C CYS A 324 -16.25 13.46 -4.88
N GLU A 325 -16.83 13.40 -6.07
CA GLU A 325 -17.56 12.26 -6.57
C GLU A 325 -16.72 11.63 -7.68
N ILE A 326 -16.19 10.44 -7.43
CA ILE A 326 -15.28 9.74 -8.34
C ILE A 326 -15.94 8.47 -8.87
N PRO A 327 -15.77 8.15 -10.16
CA PRO A 327 -16.13 6.83 -10.65
C PRO A 327 -15.13 5.79 -10.12
N LEU A 328 -15.63 4.66 -9.62
CA LEU A 328 -14.83 3.52 -9.21
C LEU A 328 -15.38 2.27 -9.88
N TYR A 329 -14.55 1.59 -10.66
CA TYR A 329 -14.89 0.31 -11.26
C TYR A 329 -14.77 -0.83 -10.25
N GLY A 330 -15.31 -1.98 -10.60
CA GLY A 330 -15.15 -3.20 -9.80
C GLY A 330 -13.67 -3.60 -9.72
N TYR A 331 -13.19 -3.94 -8.53
CA TYR A 331 -11.80 -4.31 -8.27
C TYR A 331 -10.79 -3.25 -8.73
N GLU A 332 -11.11 -1.97 -8.56
CA GLU A 332 -10.22 -0.87 -8.94
C GLU A 332 -9.41 -0.35 -7.75
N GLY A 333 -8.11 -0.16 -7.98
CA GLY A 333 -7.25 0.73 -7.21
C GLY A 333 -6.91 1.96 -8.07
N ALA A 334 -7.20 3.16 -7.59
CA ALA A 334 -6.97 4.39 -8.30
C ALA A 334 -6.22 5.41 -7.43
N PHE A 335 -5.30 6.15 -8.04
CA PHE A 335 -4.47 7.14 -7.38
C PHE A 335 -4.78 8.52 -7.91
N TYR A 336 -4.94 9.47 -7.00
CA TYR A 336 -5.37 10.83 -7.32
C TYR A 336 -4.43 11.86 -6.73
N ARG A 337 -4.26 12.98 -7.43
CA ARG A 337 -3.62 14.20 -6.92
C ARG A 337 -4.58 15.37 -6.88
N LEU A 338 -4.44 16.21 -5.86
CA LEU A 338 -5.10 17.51 -5.86
C LEU A 338 -4.40 18.45 -6.82
N LYS A 339 -5.19 19.09 -7.68
CA LYS A 339 -4.72 20.02 -8.69
C LYS A 339 -5.49 21.35 -8.61
N ARG A 340 -4.81 22.45 -8.70
CA ARG A 340 -5.48 23.74 -8.91
C ARG A 340 -6.00 23.80 -10.35
N ILE A 341 -7.28 24.13 -10.51
CA ILE A 341 -7.88 24.35 -11.82
C ILE A 341 -7.99 25.87 -11.99
N ASP A 342 -7.18 26.42 -12.88
CA ASP A 342 -7.28 27.84 -13.23
C ASP A 342 -8.61 28.11 -13.91
N LYS A 343 -9.21 29.27 -13.60
CA LYS A 343 -10.38 29.71 -14.35
C LYS A 343 -9.95 29.93 -15.79
N PRO A 344 -10.72 29.46 -16.80
CA PRO A 344 -10.49 29.93 -18.16
C PRO A 344 -10.59 31.44 -18.12
N VAL A 345 -9.57 32.12 -18.63
CA VAL A 345 -9.60 33.55 -18.86
C VAL A 345 -10.76 33.77 -19.86
N LEU A 346 -11.86 34.28 -19.36
CA LEU A 346 -12.90 34.78 -20.25
C LEU A 346 -12.27 35.99 -20.97
N GLU A 347 -11.78 35.78 -22.18
CA GLU A 347 -11.51 36.90 -23.09
C GLU A 347 -12.79 37.74 -23.15
N LYS A 348 -12.77 38.89 -22.51
CA LYS A 348 -13.77 39.91 -22.77
C LYS A 348 -13.58 40.33 -24.20
N ASN A 349 -14.40 39.79 -25.11
CA ASN A 349 -14.62 40.43 -26.40
C ASN A 349 -15.03 41.87 -26.08
N ARG A 350 -14.08 42.78 -26.15
CA ARG A 350 -14.37 44.18 -26.34
C ARG A 350 -14.90 44.29 -27.77
N GLY A 351 -16.22 44.24 -27.89
CA GLY A 351 -16.87 44.70 -29.10
C GLY A 351 -16.41 46.12 -29.35
N ASN A 352 -15.78 46.31 -30.51
CA ASN A 352 -15.62 47.61 -31.12
C ASN A 352 -16.99 48.02 -31.63
N GLU A 353 -17.54 49.08 -31.05
CA GLU A 353 -18.34 50.03 -31.80
C GLU A 353 -17.41 51.01 -32.54
#